data_c56140997c7869778520030b4817fa84
#
_entry.id   c56140997c7869778520030b4817fa84
#
_cell.length_a   1.000
_cell.length_b   1.000
_cell.length_c   1.000
_cell.angle_alpha   90.00
_cell.angle_beta   90.00
_cell.angle_gamma   90.00
#
_symmetry.space_group_name_H-M   'P 1'
#
loop_
_entity.id
_entity.type
_entity.pdbx_description
1 polymer ?
#
loop_
_entity_poly.entity_id
_entity_poly.type
_entity_poly.pdbx_seq_one_letter_code
_entity_poly.pdbx_strand_id
1 'polypeptide(L)'
;RCKFLYGERFNIVNDEDHLKGYLHFTRSSSKIDYSATVLMAKIDVNDNPQSPSYPALSYLSKKIFPGQGGSPFNVPVIWYGRPLGSAFPSPNSPKAIFQYHFSNRLIFNISQNLNFELSLTASEHENQHNRPDTIESRFEAAILGQGGPNGDEQWNIFSPLENSATLIDYIKGSETSTKTGSLISIDGILRAQKNGANFALGFQFNAEDLQINYSEMSRVVFDSNGKLTKRADLLFLGGGTNVSTSRNKQAVFFEANKNFGDALDLILSGRYERLDNESSFDPKFSFKYSASEQFLFRGSIGTSFTAPSMAQKFSSEIRLGSVRDINDSPFVRLAVLGNPNLKPATSENITLGFIWKIIKDVNLTIDYWAINYEDRIEAENAQVLLNANPYAASITRNQFGELIAVSTSYFNEEKTEINGIDAEINFFKVTQYGDFNYSIKATQFSEFLTPEDSEVGGQGVRSIMINRVGKFNYDAHTHSLPKLRLNTFLSWTINDLVLGMNTRYIEGYSNKRQIPTSAINLGYTNYVKSFLVHDFSIKRTLQLSLGEIEIGLGIINIFDKKAPLLFDAPDFSFDTKVHDPRGRLVNLTLEYNL
;
A
#
# COMPACT_ATOMS: atom_id res chain seq x y z
N ARG A 1 -16.36 -7.50 -32.51
CA ARG A 1 -15.05 -7.49 -31.80
C ARG A 1 -14.94 -8.75 -30.96
N CYS A 2 -13.84 -9.51 -31.10
CA CYS A 2 -13.52 -10.57 -30.17
C CYS A 2 -13.28 -9.96 -28.79
N LYS A 3 -13.94 -10.50 -27.75
CA LYS A 3 -13.74 -10.07 -26.37
C LYS A 3 -12.94 -11.14 -25.65
N PHE A 4 -12.08 -10.75 -24.75
CA PHE A 4 -11.30 -11.62 -23.90
C PHE A 4 -11.70 -11.41 -22.44
N LEU A 5 -11.96 -12.51 -21.73
CA LEU A 5 -12.36 -12.44 -20.32
C LEU A 5 -11.10 -12.52 -19.43
N TYR A 6 -10.56 -11.39 -19.08
CA TYR A 6 -9.33 -11.26 -18.27
C TYR A 6 -9.46 -11.93 -16.90
N GLY A 7 -10.63 -11.81 -16.27
CA GLY A 7 -10.85 -12.33 -14.90
C GLY A 7 -10.64 -13.84 -14.75
N GLU A 8 -10.73 -14.62 -15.83
CA GLU A 8 -10.43 -16.06 -15.81
C GLU A 8 -8.94 -16.37 -15.66
N ARG A 9 -8.07 -15.37 -15.81
CA ARG A 9 -6.62 -15.51 -15.80
C ARG A 9 -5.96 -15.01 -14.53
N PHE A 10 -6.71 -14.37 -13.64
CA PHE A 10 -6.20 -13.81 -12.39
C PHE A 10 -6.69 -14.61 -11.19
N ASN A 11 -5.80 -14.86 -10.26
CA ASN A 11 -6.14 -15.37 -8.94
C ASN A 11 -6.45 -14.20 -7.99
N ILE A 12 -7.45 -14.38 -7.13
CA ILE A 12 -7.74 -13.45 -6.05
C ILE A 12 -6.68 -13.58 -4.94
N VAL A 13 -6.19 -14.80 -4.74
CA VAL A 13 -5.10 -15.14 -3.81
C VAL A 13 -4.08 -15.95 -4.60
N ASN A 14 -2.82 -15.52 -4.55
CA ASN A 14 -1.72 -16.24 -5.20
C ASN A 14 -1.40 -17.53 -4.45
N ASP A 15 -0.80 -18.47 -5.15
CA ASP A 15 -0.16 -19.65 -4.54
C ASP A 15 1.18 -19.23 -3.95
N GLU A 16 1.31 -19.33 -2.64
CA GLU A 16 2.47 -18.84 -1.90
C GLU A 16 2.95 -19.87 -0.89
N ASP A 17 4.26 -20.12 -0.88
CA ASP A 17 4.94 -20.91 0.13
C ASP A 17 5.63 -20.00 1.14
N HIS A 18 5.38 -20.23 2.42
CA HIS A 18 5.95 -19.46 3.52
C HIS A 18 6.73 -20.34 4.46
N LEU A 19 8.02 -20.04 4.60
CA LEU A 19 8.88 -20.61 5.67
C LEU A 19 9.28 -19.50 6.63
N LYS A 20 8.86 -19.62 7.90
CA LYS A 20 9.14 -18.61 8.93
C LYS A 20 9.75 -19.26 10.15
N GLY A 21 10.83 -18.65 10.66
CA GLY A 21 11.49 -19.04 11.89
C GLY A 21 11.48 -17.89 12.89
N TYR A 22 11.19 -18.19 14.15
CA TYR A 22 11.22 -17.26 15.26
C TYR A 22 11.95 -17.87 16.44
N LEU A 23 12.93 -17.12 16.97
CA LEU A 23 13.62 -17.46 18.21
C LEU A 23 13.63 -16.23 19.11
N HIS A 24 13.19 -16.41 20.34
CA HIS A 24 13.24 -15.37 21.36
C HIS A 24 13.90 -15.93 22.62
N PHE A 25 14.88 -15.20 23.12
CA PHE A 25 15.60 -15.54 24.35
C PHE A 25 15.51 -14.39 25.34
N THR A 26 15.20 -14.70 26.59
CA THR A 26 15.20 -13.74 27.69
C THR A 26 15.98 -14.26 28.88
N ARG A 27 16.67 -13.35 29.54
CA ARG A 27 17.33 -13.61 30.83
C ARG A 27 17.25 -12.39 31.72
N SER A 28 16.68 -12.54 32.89
CA SER A 28 16.54 -11.45 33.87
C SER A 28 17.34 -11.74 35.13
N SER A 29 17.93 -10.66 35.68
CA SER A 29 18.57 -10.64 36.96
C SER A 29 18.26 -9.33 37.68
N SER A 30 18.67 -9.18 38.95
CA SER A 30 18.45 -7.95 39.70
C SER A 30 19.13 -6.70 39.08
N LYS A 31 20.18 -6.89 38.27
CA LYS A 31 20.98 -5.81 37.68
C LYS A 31 20.82 -5.67 36.19
N ILE A 32 20.53 -6.74 35.48
CA ILE A 32 20.54 -6.76 34.01
C ILE A 32 19.40 -7.64 33.54
N ASP A 33 18.56 -7.06 32.64
CA ASP A 33 17.61 -7.82 31.84
C ASP A 33 18.11 -7.83 30.39
N TYR A 34 18.16 -9.02 29.81
CA TYR A 34 18.60 -9.24 28.44
C TYR A 34 17.50 -9.93 27.64
N SER A 35 17.26 -9.45 26.42
CA SER A 35 16.42 -10.14 25.44
C SER A 35 17.06 -10.10 24.05
N ALA A 36 16.91 -11.19 23.32
CA ALA A 36 17.32 -11.29 21.93
C ALA A 36 16.20 -11.93 21.11
N THR A 37 15.98 -11.40 19.92
CA THR A 37 14.98 -11.92 18.97
C THR A 37 15.62 -12.12 17.62
N VAL A 38 15.35 -13.27 17.00
CA VAL A 38 15.70 -13.56 15.60
C VAL A 38 14.41 -13.94 14.87
N LEU A 39 14.18 -13.28 13.76
CA LEU A 39 13.11 -13.60 12.81
C LEU A 39 13.72 -13.85 11.44
N MET A 40 13.29 -14.90 10.78
CA MET A 40 13.65 -15.20 9.40
C MET A 40 12.39 -15.58 8.65
N ALA A 41 12.25 -15.08 7.43
CA ALA A 41 11.15 -15.43 6.54
C ALA A 41 11.65 -15.61 5.11
N LYS A 42 11.22 -16.70 4.49
CA LYS A 42 11.30 -16.92 3.05
C LYS A 42 9.88 -17.10 2.53
N ILE A 43 9.53 -16.33 1.49
CA ILE A 43 8.22 -16.38 0.85
C ILE A 43 8.46 -16.53 -0.64
N ASP A 44 7.98 -17.64 -1.21
CA ASP A 44 7.99 -17.87 -2.64
C ASP A 44 6.55 -17.71 -3.15
N VAL A 45 6.32 -16.71 -4.00
CA VAL A 45 5.06 -16.52 -4.74
C VAL A 45 5.18 -17.29 -6.04
N ASN A 46 4.53 -18.45 -6.12
CA ASN A 46 4.69 -19.40 -7.24
C ASN A 46 3.80 -19.03 -8.42
N ASP A 47 2.64 -18.47 -8.12
CA ASP A 47 1.62 -18.15 -9.09
C ASP A 47 1.19 -16.68 -8.89
N ASN A 48 1.59 -15.84 -9.81
CA ASN A 48 1.17 -14.45 -9.92
C ASN A 48 0.91 -14.19 -11.41
N PRO A 49 -0.22 -14.70 -11.94
CA PRO A 49 -0.47 -14.72 -13.38
C PRO A 49 -0.58 -13.31 -13.93
N GLN A 50 0.05 -13.09 -15.08
CA GLN A 50 -0.09 -11.87 -15.85
C GLN A 50 -1.12 -12.09 -16.97
N SER A 51 -1.87 -11.04 -17.30
CA SER A 51 -2.74 -11.11 -18.48
C SER A 51 -1.89 -11.30 -19.75
N PRO A 52 -2.12 -12.35 -20.54
CA PRO A 52 -1.43 -12.55 -21.81
C PRO A 52 -1.93 -11.59 -22.90
N SER A 53 -3.10 -11.01 -22.71
CA SER A 53 -3.72 -10.12 -23.68
C SER A 53 -4.21 -8.84 -23.00
N TYR A 54 -3.39 -7.83 -23.00
CA TYR A 54 -3.84 -6.48 -22.67
C TYR A 54 -4.58 -5.88 -23.87
N PRO A 55 -5.35 -4.78 -23.67
CA PRO A 55 -5.90 -4.00 -24.78
C PRO A 55 -4.82 -3.65 -25.79
N ALA A 56 -5.21 -3.47 -27.02
CA ALA A 56 -4.31 -2.97 -28.04
C ALA A 56 -3.64 -1.68 -27.56
N LEU A 57 -2.32 -1.65 -27.57
CA LEU A 57 -1.54 -0.51 -27.10
C LEU A 57 -1.03 0.28 -28.30
N SER A 58 -1.26 1.60 -28.32
CA SER A 58 -0.87 2.47 -29.44
C SER A 58 0.62 2.35 -29.76
N TYR A 59 1.47 2.28 -28.74
CA TYR A 59 2.92 2.13 -28.95
C TYR A 59 3.36 0.73 -29.38
N LEU A 60 2.50 -0.29 -29.22
CA LEU A 60 2.72 -1.65 -29.75
C LEU A 60 2.15 -1.84 -31.14
N SER A 61 1.55 -0.81 -31.75
CA SER A 61 1.09 -0.89 -33.12
C SER A 61 2.30 -1.07 -34.04
N LYS A 62 2.25 -2.11 -34.85
CA LYS A 62 3.27 -2.38 -35.86
C LYS A 62 2.63 -2.24 -37.22
N LYS A 63 3.28 -1.47 -38.10
CA LYS A 63 2.92 -1.42 -39.51
C LYS A 63 3.55 -2.65 -40.19
N ILE A 64 2.68 -3.57 -40.62
CA ILE A 64 3.09 -4.82 -41.27
C ILE A 64 2.89 -4.65 -42.77
N PHE A 65 3.94 -4.79 -43.51
CA PHE A 65 3.91 -4.72 -44.97
C PHE A 65 3.61 -6.09 -45.58
N PRO A 66 3.17 -6.13 -46.84
CA PRO A 66 3.03 -7.38 -47.57
C PRO A 66 4.31 -8.22 -47.49
N GLY A 67 4.17 -9.52 -47.19
CA GLY A 67 5.29 -10.44 -47.05
C GLY A 67 6.01 -10.42 -45.69
N GLN A 68 5.61 -9.53 -44.79
CA GLN A 68 6.14 -9.50 -43.42
C GLN A 68 5.18 -10.14 -42.42
N GLY A 69 5.72 -10.78 -41.37
CA GLY A 69 4.95 -11.29 -40.23
C GLY A 69 3.86 -12.29 -40.61
N GLY A 70 3.98 -12.97 -41.72
CA GLY A 70 2.92 -13.88 -42.24
C GLY A 70 1.68 -13.15 -42.75
N SER A 71 1.79 -11.87 -43.13
CA SER A 71 0.66 -11.06 -43.60
C SER A 71 -0.03 -11.66 -44.82
N PRO A 72 -1.33 -11.94 -44.75
CA PRO A 72 -2.13 -12.41 -45.89
C PRO A 72 -2.58 -11.24 -46.81
N PHE A 73 -2.27 -10.00 -46.45
CA PHE A 73 -2.71 -8.80 -47.15
C PHE A 73 -1.68 -8.34 -48.18
N ASN A 74 -2.17 -7.77 -49.26
CA ASN A 74 -1.36 -7.16 -50.33
C ASN A 74 -1.15 -5.64 -50.11
N VAL A 75 -1.62 -5.10 -48.98
CA VAL A 75 -1.45 -3.71 -48.55
C VAL A 75 -0.89 -3.67 -47.14
N PRO A 76 -0.20 -2.58 -46.74
CA PRO A 76 0.23 -2.42 -45.35
C PRO A 76 -0.96 -2.37 -44.41
N VAL A 77 -0.86 -3.11 -43.28
CA VAL A 77 -1.86 -3.13 -42.22
C VAL A 77 -1.23 -2.74 -40.88
N ILE A 78 -2.01 -2.24 -39.95
CA ILE A 78 -1.58 -1.97 -38.59
C ILE A 78 -2.02 -3.15 -37.71
N TRP A 79 -1.05 -3.78 -37.07
CA TRP A 79 -1.29 -4.83 -36.09
C TRP A 79 -1.21 -4.28 -34.67
N TYR A 80 -2.20 -4.64 -33.85
CA TYR A 80 -2.23 -4.36 -32.44
C TYR A 80 -2.31 -5.68 -31.68
N GLY A 81 -1.42 -5.91 -30.74
CA GLY A 81 -1.49 -7.13 -29.93
C GLY A 81 -0.18 -7.45 -29.22
N ARG A 82 -0.14 -8.69 -28.74
CA ARG A 82 1.03 -9.30 -28.13
C ARG A 82 1.42 -10.54 -28.91
N PRO A 83 2.71 -10.79 -29.14
CA PRO A 83 3.19 -11.99 -29.84
C PRO A 83 2.78 -13.27 -29.09
N LEU A 84 3.06 -13.28 -27.77
CA LEU A 84 2.66 -14.34 -26.84
C LEU A 84 1.37 -13.92 -26.12
N GLY A 85 0.27 -13.82 -26.87
CA GLY A 85 -1.02 -13.34 -26.38
C GLY A 85 -1.96 -14.45 -25.90
N SER A 86 -3.26 -14.27 -26.16
CA SER A 86 -4.32 -15.16 -25.69
C SER A 86 -4.29 -16.59 -26.24
N ALA A 87 -3.52 -16.83 -27.30
CA ALA A 87 -3.28 -18.18 -27.82
C ALA A 87 -2.35 -19.02 -26.94
N PHE A 88 -1.60 -18.38 -26.05
CA PHE A 88 -0.67 -19.02 -25.13
C PHE A 88 -1.21 -19.04 -23.70
N PRO A 89 -0.71 -19.95 -22.83
CA PRO A 89 -1.00 -19.91 -21.40
C PRO A 89 -0.61 -18.57 -20.79
N SER A 90 -1.31 -18.15 -19.73
CA SER A 90 -0.90 -16.96 -18.96
C SER A 90 0.45 -17.20 -18.31
N PRO A 91 1.43 -16.32 -18.52
CA PRO A 91 2.70 -16.44 -17.83
C PRO A 91 2.54 -16.07 -16.35
N ASN A 92 3.29 -16.75 -15.48
CA ASN A 92 3.41 -16.39 -14.08
C ASN A 92 4.55 -15.41 -13.87
N SER A 93 4.39 -14.53 -12.87
CA SER A 93 5.38 -13.56 -12.42
C SER A 93 5.89 -13.94 -11.02
N PRO A 94 6.74 -14.96 -10.89
CA PRO A 94 7.19 -15.42 -9.60
C PRO A 94 7.98 -14.35 -8.86
N LYS A 95 7.84 -14.36 -7.52
CA LYS A 95 8.64 -13.55 -6.61
C LYS A 95 9.27 -14.45 -5.56
N ALA A 96 10.51 -14.14 -5.20
CA ALA A 96 11.14 -14.69 -4.02
C ALA A 96 11.46 -13.54 -3.06
N ILE A 97 10.96 -13.64 -1.84
CA ILE A 97 11.16 -12.64 -0.80
C ILE A 97 11.92 -13.29 0.33
N PHE A 98 13.02 -12.67 0.73
CA PHE A 98 13.80 -13.07 1.88
C PHE A 98 13.88 -11.93 2.87
N GLN A 99 13.66 -12.23 4.15
CA GLN A 99 13.71 -11.26 5.23
C GLN A 99 14.35 -11.86 6.47
N TYR A 100 15.23 -11.09 7.09
CA TYR A 100 15.68 -11.38 8.43
C TYR A 100 15.64 -10.14 9.32
N HIS A 101 15.46 -10.39 10.60
CA HIS A 101 15.47 -9.37 11.63
C HIS A 101 16.13 -9.95 12.87
N PHE A 102 17.08 -9.21 13.39
CA PHE A 102 17.78 -9.50 14.62
C PHE A 102 17.68 -8.29 15.53
N SER A 103 17.28 -8.48 16.78
CA SER A 103 17.29 -7.44 17.79
C SER A 103 17.85 -7.95 19.11
N ASN A 104 18.64 -7.11 19.75
CA ASN A 104 19.16 -7.28 21.10
C ASN A 104 18.73 -6.12 21.95
N ARG A 105 18.39 -6.40 23.20
CA ARG A 105 18.02 -5.38 24.19
C ARG A 105 18.65 -5.74 25.51
N LEU A 106 19.37 -4.76 26.09
CA LEU A 106 19.97 -4.82 27.41
C LEU A 106 19.38 -3.71 28.26
N ILE A 107 18.85 -4.05 29.43
CA ILE A 107 18.41 -3.06 30.42
C ILE A 107 19.32 -3.22 31.65
N PHE A 108 19.99 -2.15 32.00
CA PHE A 108 20.82 -2.05 33.20
C PHE A 108 20.00 -1.39 34.31
N ASN A 109 19.65 -2.13 35.34
CA ASN A 109 18.95 -1.62 36.53
C ASN A 109 19.98 -1.01 37.48
N ILE A 110 20.24 0.32 37.32
CA ILE A 110 21.27 1.06 38.09
C ILE A 110 20.80 1.24 39.52
N SER A 111 19.52 1.56 39.70
CA SER A 111 18.85 1.61 41.00
C SER A 111 17.35 1.30 40.83
N GLN A 112 16.59 1.30 41.95
CA GLN A 112 15.12 1.11 41.89
C GLN A 112 14.41 2.15 41.01
N ASN A 113 14.99 3.34 40.87
CA ASN A 113 14.39 4.49 40.18
C ASN A 113 15.17 4.91 38.94
N LEU A 114 16.19 4.17 38.52
CA LEU A 114 17.07 4.54 37.40
C LEU A 114 17.47 3.31 36.62
N ASN A 115 17.13 3.27 35.35
CA ASN A 115 17.61 2.24 34.44
C ASN A 115 18.12 2.85 33.12
N PHE A 116 19.03 2.12 32.49
CA PHE A 116 19.52 2.44 31.14
C PHE A 116 19.28 1.25 30.21
N GLU A 117 18.62 1.50 29.12
CA GLU A 117 18.37 0.53 28.05
C GLU A 117 19.26 0.80 26.86
N LEU A 118 19.85 -0.25 26.31
CA LEU A 118 20.60 -0.23 25.05
C LEU A 118 20.01 -1.29 24.12
N SER A 119 19.63 -0.89 22.91
CA SER A 119 19.09 -1.80 21.89
C SER A 119 19.91 -1.72 20.61
N LEU A 120 20.12 -2.89 19.99
CA LEU A 120 20.73 -3.03 18.67
C LEU A 120 19.76 -3.83 17.79
N THR A 121 19.41 -3.28 16.63
CA THR A 121 18.58 -3.95 15.62
C THR A 121 19.31 -4.01 14.29
N ALA A 122 19.27 -5.15 13.62
CA ALA A 122 19.73 -5.33 12.25
C ALA A 122 18.64 -6.05 11.45
N SER A 123 18.28 -5.53 10.29
CA SER A 123 17.23 -6.09 9.42
C SER A 123 17.62 -5.95 7.97
N GLU A 124 17.24 -6.94 7.17
CA GLU A 124 17.33 -6.87 5.71
C GLU A 124 16.09 -7.49 5.09
N HIS A 125 15.67 -6.90 3.98
CA HIS A 125 14.59 -7.37 3.14
C HIS A 125 15.05 -7.38 1.70
N GLU A 126 15.01 -8.56 1.06
CA GLU A 126 15.30 -8.74 -0.36
C GLU A 126 14.05 -9.22 -1.08
N ASN A 127 13.78 -8.65 -2.24
CA ASN A 127 12.70 -9.04 -3.15
C ASN A 127 13.26 -9.24 -4.55
N GLN A 128 13.24 -10.47 -5.02
CA GLN A 128 13.56 -10.85 -6.38
C GLN A 128 12.25 -11.02 -7.16
N HIS A 129 12.12 -10.35 -8.29
CA HIS A 129 10.92 -10.41 -9.11
C HIS A 129 11.29 -10.72 -10.57
N ASN A 130 10.60 -11.69 -11.15
CA ASN A 130 10.72 -12.07 -12.55
C ASN A 130 9.37 -11.94 -13.24
N ARG A 131 9.24 -11.00 -14.19
CA ARG A 131 8.01 -10.70 -14.92
C ARG A 131 8.20 -11.05 -16.40
N PRO A 132 7.61 -12.15 -16.90
CA PRO A 132 7.74 -12.56 -18.28
C PRO A 132 7.22 -11.52 -19.28
N ASP A 133 7.91 -11.36 -20.40
CA ASP A 133 7.57 -10.48 -21.50
C ASP A 133 8.16 -11.02 -22.81
N THR A 134 8.10 -10.22 -23.87
CA THR A 134 8.72 -10.46 -25.17
C THR A 134 9.89 -9.48 -25.33
N ILE A 135 11.03 -9.95 -25.84
CA ILE A 135 12.18 -9.10 -26.20
C ILE A 135 11.80 -8.34 -27.47
N GLU A 136 11.71 -6.98 -27.36
CA GLU A 136 11.22 -6.13 -28.45
C GLU A 136 12.10 -6.22 -29.70
N SER A 137 13.40 -6.11 -29.56
CA SER A 137 14.36 -6.17 -30.68
C SER A 137 14.32 -7.50 -31.41
N ARG A 138 14.20 -8.61 -30.68
CA ARG A 138 14.10 -9.96 -31.27
C ARG A 138 12.77 -10.17 -31.98
N PHE A 139 11.70 -9.66 -31.43
CA PHE A 139 10.39 -9.73 -32.06
C PHE A 139 10.34 -8.91 -33.36
N GLU A 140 10.95 -7.73 -33.38
CA GLU A 140 11.07 -6.90 -34.58
C GLU A 140 11.87 -7.61 -35.68
N ALA A 141 13.02 -8.18 -35.31
CA ALA A 141 13.84 -8.97 -36.25
C ALA A 141 13.05 -10.18 -36.81
N ALA A 142 12.30 -10.86 -35.94
CA ALA A 142 11.49 -12.02 -36.36
C ALA A 142 10.35 -11.65 -37.33
N ILE A 143 9.69 -10.49 -37.16
CA ILE A 143 8.68 -10.01 -38.13
C ILE A 143 9.32 -9.82 -39.52
N LEU A 144 10.58 -9.43 -39.58
CA LEU A 144 11.31 -9.20 -40.83
C LEU A 144 11.92 -10.47 -41.43
N GLY A 145 11.72 -11.64 -40.81
CA GLY A 145 12.31 -12.90 -41.26
C GLY A 145 13.77 -13.10 -40.82
N GLN A 146 14.19 -12.36 -39.81
CA GLN A 146 15.54 -12.42 -39.24
C GLN A 146 15.51 -12.95 -37.79
N GLY A 147 14.47 -13.71 -37.43
CA GLY A 147 14.29 -14.31 -36.11
C GLY A 147 14.96 -15.66 -35.96
N GLY A 148 14.83 -16.21 -34.75
CA GLY A 148 15.42 -17.50 -34.40
C GLY A 148 16.92 -17.43 -34.12
N PRO A 149 17.52 -18.53 -33.63
CA PRO A 149 18.94 -18.60 -33.32
C PRO A 149 19.86 -18.37 -34.52
N ASN A 150 19.39 -18.74 -35.71
CA ASN A 150 20.14 -18.61 -36.96
C ASN A 150 19.86 -17.30 -37.70
N GLY A 151 18.87 -16.52 -37.30
CA GLY A 151 18.47 -15.28 -37.93
C GLY A 151 17.75 -15.45 -39.28
N ASP A 152 17.05 -16.57 -39.50
CA ASP A 152 16.39 -16.95 -40.74
C ASP A 152 14.91 -17.32 -40.60
N GLU A 153 14.34 -17.20 -39.40
CA GLU A 153 12.95 -17.51 -39.14
C GLU A 153 12.05 -16.25 -39.13
N GLN A 154 10.85 -16.36 -39.73
CA GLN A 154 9.85 -15.30 -39.73
C GLN A 154 8.73 -15.61 -38.74
N TRP A 155 8.44 -14.65 -37.85
CA TRP A 155 7.30 -14.72 -36.94
C TRP A 155 5.99 -14.48 -37.67
N ASN A 156 5.07 -15.47 -37.61
CA ASN A 156 3.70 -15.33 -38.10
C ASN A 156 2.80 -14.72 -37.00
N ILE A 157 2.45 -13.44 -37.13
CA ILE A 157 1.59 -12.73 -36.17
C ILE A 157 0.11 -13.04 -36.34
N PHE A 158 -0.31 -13.60 -37.49
CA PHE A 158 -1.70 -13.94 -37.78
C PHE A 158 -2.03 -15.38 -37.36
N SER A 159 -1.02 -16.26 -37.25
CA SER A 159 -1.13 -17.62 -36.77
C SER A 159 -0.01 -17.91 -35.75
N PRO A 160 -0.06 -17.31 -34.54
CA PRO A 160 1.08 -17.34 -33.62
C PRO A 160 1.44 -18.76 -33.11
N LEU A 161 0.49 -19.73 -33.11
CA LEU A 161 0.74 -21.11 -32.72
C LEU A 161 1.47 -21.93 -33.80
N GLU A 162 1.57 -21.43 -35.02
CA GLU A 162 2.29 -22.11 -36.13
C GLU A 162 3.79 -21.80 -36.12
N ASN A 163 4.24 -20.85 -35.29
CA ASN A 163 5.66 -20.56 -35.15
C ASN A 163 6.41 -21.73 -34.48
N SER A 164 7.67 -21.90 -34.85
CA SER A 164 8.53 -22.95 -34.27
C SER A 164 8.74 -22.75 -32.77
N ALA A 165 8.94 -23.82 -32.02
CA ALA A 165 9.25 -23.72 -30.59
C ALA A 165 10.54 -22.92 -30.34
N THR A 166 11.53 -23.05 -31.24
CA THR A 166 12.79 -22.29 -31.19
C THR A 166 12.57 -20.79 -31.37
N LEU A 167 11.71 -20.40 -32.30
CA LEU A 167 11.38 -19.00 -32.55
C LEU A 167 10.56 -18.41 -31.40
N ILE A 168 9.61 -19.19 -30.84
CA ILE A 168 8.84 -18.79 -29.64
C ILE A 168 9.79 -18.54 -28.46
N ASP A 169 10.75 -19.43 -28.20
CA ASP A 169 11.72 -19.26 -27.12
C ASP A 169 12.71 -18.13 -27.39
N TYR A 170 13.07 -17.88 -28.65
CA TYR A 170 13.96 -16.79 -29.05
C TYR A 170 13.41 -15.41 -28.69
N ILE A 171 12.10 -15.18 -28.83
CA ILE A 171 11.47 -13.90 -28.52
C ILE A 171 11.09 -13.73 -27.04
N LYS A 172 11.08 -14.81 -26.25
CA LYS A 172 10.75 -14.73 -24.82
C LYS A 172 11.82 -13.92 -24.06
N GLY A 173 11.35 -13.09 -23.16
CA GLY A 173 12.17 -12.31 -22.24
C GLY A 173 11.49 -12.13 -20.91
N SER A 174 12.14 -11.42 -20.01
CA SER A 174 11.60 -11.11 -18.68
C SER A 174 12.14 -9.79 -18.16
N GLU A 175 11.29 -9.02 -17.49
CA GLU A 175 11.74 -7.96 -16.60
C GLU A 175 12.18 -8.60 -15.28
N THR A 176 13.48 -8.50 -14.99
CA THR A 176 14.07 -9.06 -13.77
C THR A 176 14.63 -7.96 -12.89
N SER A 177 14.28 -7.99 -11.61
CA SER A 177 14.83 -7.04 -10.63
C SER A 177 15.07 -7.70 -9.28
N THR A 178 16.11 -7.22 -8.58
CA THR A 178 16.38 -7.50 -7.16
C THR A 178 16.38 -6.18 -6.42
N LYS A 179 15.56 -6.07 -5.37
CA LYS A 179 15.47 -4.89 -4.52
C LYS A 179 15.82 -5.31 -3.10
N THR A 180 16.88 -4.72 -2.54
CA THR A 180 17.37 -5.01 -1.19
C THR A 180 17.36 -3.73 -0.37
N GLY A 181 16.75 -3.79 0.82
CA GLY A 181 16.79 -2.73 1.82
C GLY A 181 17.33 -3.26 3.14
N SER A 182 18.29 -2.57 3.74
CA SER A 182 18.83 -2.93 5.05
C SER A 182 18.77 -1.79 6.05
N LEU A 183 18.71 -2.13 7.34
CA LEU A 183 18.65 -1.22 8.46
C LEU A 183 19.53 -1.73 9.59
N ILE A 184 20.36 -0.86 10.13
CA ILE A 184 21.00 -1.02 11.45
C ILE A 184 20.52 0.13 12.34
N SER A 185 19.98 -0.19 13.53
CA SER A 185 19.57 0.80 14.54
C SER A 185 20.28 0.54 15.87
N ILE A 186 20.74 1.62 16.48
CA ILE A 186 21.28 1.63 17.85
C ILE A 186 20.47 2.65 18.63
N ASP A 187 19.84 2.20 19.73
CA ASP A 187 19.00 3.03 20.59
C ASP A 187 19.51 2.97 22.02
N GLY A 188 19.60 4.13 22.68
CA GLY A 188 19.92 4.21 24.10
C GLY A 188 18.87 5.06 24.81
N ILE A 189 18.33 4.57 25.95
CA ILE A 189 17.31 5.26 26.74
C ILE A 189 17.63 5.19 28.21
N LEU A 190 17.81 6.35 28.84
CA LEU A 190 17.91 6.51 30.29
C LEU A 190 16.53 6.85 30.84
N ARG A 191 16.01 6.05 31.77
CA ARG A 191 14.74 6.31 32.46
C ARG A 191 15.00 6.55 33.96
N ALA A 192 14.39 7.60 34.47
CA ALA A 192 14.49 7.97 35.88
C ALA A 192 13.11 8.28 36.46
N GLN A 193 12.90 7.91 37.74
CA GLN A 193 11.73 8.31 38.52
C GLN A 193 12.14 9.13 39.70
N LYS A 194 11.53 10.32 39.89
CA LYS A 194 11.80 11.19 41.02
C LYS A 194 10.58 12.00 41.40
N ASN A 195 10.21 11.97 42.69
CA ASN A 195 9.10 12.75 43.25
C ASN A 195 7.77 12.60 42.50
N GLY A 196 7.43 11.34 42.10
CA GLY A 196 6.23 11.03 41.36
C GLY A 196 6.22 11.51 39.90
N ALA A 197 7.37 11.91 39.37
CA ALA A 197 7.56 12.19 37.96
C ALA A 197 8.46 11.13 37.31
N ASN A 198 8.15 10.76 36.07
CA ASN A 198 8.96 9.87 35.25
C ASN A 198 9.64 10.68 34.15
N PHE A 199 10.90 10.40 33.91
CA PHE A 199 11.71 11.07 32.89
C PHE A 199 12.36 10.01 32.01
N ALA A 200 12.40 10.28 30.70
CA ALA A 200 13.20 9.53 29.75
C ALA A 200 14.06 10.47 28.92
N LEU A 201 15.30 10.11 28.70
CA LEU A 201 16.21 10.77 27.76
C LEU A 201 16.84 9.70 26.90
N GLY A 202 16.78 9.87 25.57
CA GLY A 202 17.29 8.86 24.67
C GLY A 202 17.99 9.41 23.45
N PHE A 203 18.73 8.53 22.80
CA PHE A 203 19.32 8.75 21.49
C PHE A 203 19.04 7.58 20.57
N GLN A 204 19.07 7.84 19.28
CA GLN A 204 18.92 6.84 18.23
C GLN A 204 19.88 7.15 17.09
N PHE A 205 20.50 6.09 16.56
CA PHE A 205 21.28 6.12 15.33
C PHE A 205 20.76 5.05 14.39
N ASN A 206 20.41 5.41 13.14
CA ASN A 206 20.01 4.48 12.09
C ASN A 206 20.92 4.64 10.88
N ALA A 207 21.38 3.50 10.35
CA ALA A 207 22.01 3.40 9.03
C ALA A 207 21.10 2.58 8.13
N GLU A 208 20.74 3.14 6.98
CA GLU A 208 19.83 2.53 6.01
C GLU A 208 20.52 2.45 4.65
N ASP A 209 20.40 1.31 3.96
CA ASP A 209 20.88 1.13 2.59
C ASP A 209 19.75 0.65 1.68
N LEU A 210 19.78 1.10 0.43
CA LEU A 210 18.87 0.65 -0.63
C LEU A 210 19.67 0.31 -1.88
N GLN A 211 19.48 -0.93 -2.35
CA GLN A 211 19.99 -1.39 -3.63
C GLN A 211 18.84 -1.88 -4.51
N ILE A 212 18.79 -1.40 -5.73
CA ILE A 212 17.84 -1.83 -6.76
C ILE A 212 18.65 -2.19 -7.99
N ASN A 213 18.57 -3.42 -8.43
CA ASN A 213 19.29 -3.94 -9.58
C ASN A 213 18.29 -4.51 -10.58
N TYR A 214 18.26 -3.94 -11.78
CA TYR A 214 17.57 -4.49 -12.94
C TYR A 214 18.58 -5.21 -13.85
N SER A 215 18.15 -6.31 -14.47
CA SER A 215 18.94 -6.94 -15.52
C SER A 215 19.21 -5.96 -16.67
N GLU A 216 20.19 -6.24 -17.51
CA GLU A 216 20.56 -5.34 -18.61
C GLU A 216 19.39 -5.08 -19.57
N MET A 217 18.59 -6.10 -19.85
CA MET A 217 17.39 -6.04 -20.68
C MET A 217 16.29 -5.16 -20.06
N SER A 218 16.19 -5.16 -18.72
CA SER A 218 15.16 -4.44 -17.97
C SER A 218 15.57 -3.04 -17.54
N ARG A 219 16.83 -2.65 -17.79
CA ARG A 219 17.38 -1.38 -17.31
C ARG A 219 17.02 -0.23 -18.24
N VAL A 220 16.49 0.84 -17.62
CA VAL A 220 16.25 2.12 -18.29
C VAL A 220 17.23 3.19 -17.82
N VAL A 221 17.42 4.22 -18.63
CA VAL A 221 18.25 5.38 -18.31
C VAL A 221 17.49 6.64 -18.66
N PHE A 222 17.43 7.57 -17.72
CA PHE A 222 16.91 8.92 -17.91
C PHE A 222 18.07 9.92 -17.88
N ASP A 223 17.96 11.01 -18.62
CA ASP A 223 18.88 12.14 -18.52
C ASP A 223 18.54 13.03 -17.31
N SER A 224 19.34 14.09 -17.11
CA SER A 224 19.15 15.06 -16.01
C SER A 224 17.83 15.81 -16.06
N ASN A 225 17.13 15.80 -17.19
CA ASN A 225 15.83 16.46 -17.38
C ASN A 225 14.66 15.47 -17.23
N GLY A 226 14.93 14.22 -16.83
CA GLY A 226 13.91 13.16 -16.71
C GLY A 226 13.45 12.58 -18.05
N LYS A 227 14.13 12.85 -19.15
CA LYS A 227 13.84 12.27 -20.45
C LYS A 227 14.46 10.88 -20.59
N LEU A 228 13.67 9.91 -21.02
CA LEU A 228 14.10 8.55 -21.26
C LEU A 228 15.11 8.49 -22.43
N THR A 229 16.36 8.08 -22.17
CA THR A 229 17.44 7.97 -23.15
C THR A 229 17.76 6.54 -23.56
N LYS A 230 17.54 5.56 -22.65
CA LYS A 230 17.62 4.13 -22.94
C LYS A 230 16.37 3.44 -22.40
N ARG A 231 15.63 2.76 -23.28
CA ARG A 231 14.49 1.92 -22.91
C ARG A 231 14.95 0.51 -22.53
N ALA A 232 14.13 -0.18 -21.73
CA ALA A 232 14.21 -1.63 -21.61
C ALA A 232 13.92 -2.28 -22.98
N ASP A 233 14.62 -3.36 -23.30
CA ASP A 233 14.37 -4.15 -24.52
C ASP A 233 13.23 -5.16 -24.27
N LEU A 234 12.08 -4.62 -23.85
CA LEU A 234 10.88 -5.35 -23.52
C LEU A 234 9.69 -4.74 -24.25
N LEU A 235 8.86 -5.59 -24.84
CA LEU A 235 7.76 -5.15 -25.69
C LEU A 235 6.64 -4.48 -24.87
N PHE A 236 6.35 -5.02 -23.69
CA PHE A 236 5.24 -4.58 -22.86
C PHE A 236 5.71 -3.93 -21.55
N LEU A 237 6.56 -4.60 -20.78
CA LEU A 237 7.04 -4.08 -19.50
C LEU A 237 8.07 -2.97 -19.71
N GLY A 238 8.17 -2.07 -18.73
CA GLY A 238 8.95 -0.86 -18.89
C GLY A 238 10.30 -0.86 -18.21
N GLY A 239 10.54 -1.74 -17.26
CA GLY A 239 11.78 -1.77 -16.50
C GLY A 239 11.96 -0.61 -15.51
N GLY A 240 13.20 -0.43 -15.03
CA GLY A 240 13.55 0.62 -14.09
C GLY A 240 15.04 0.92 -14.02
N THR A 241 15.41 1.90 -13.18
CA THR A 241 16.79 2.33 -12.96
C THR A 241 17.44 1.52 -11.86
N ASN A 242 18.75 1.27 -12.01
CA ASN A 242 19.56 0.78 -10.89
C ASN A 242 19.76 1.89 -9.88
N VAL A 243 19.73 1.54 -8.59
CA VAL A 243 19.97 2.44 -7.46
C VAL A 243 20.91 1.77 -6.48
N SER A 244 21.87 2.53 -5.96
CA SER A 244 22.69 2.15 -4.81
C SER A 244 22.88 3.40 -3.98
N THR A 245 22.26 3.45 -2.80
CA THR A 245 22.24 4.64 -1.95
C THR A 245 22.11 4.25 -0.49
N SER A 246 22.64 5.10 0.39
CA SER A 246 22.57 4.93 1.83
C SER A 246 22.23 6.26 2.48
N ARG A 247 21.73 6.21 3.72
CA ARG A 247 21.52 7.39 4.56
C ARG A 247 21.67 7.06 6.04
N ASN A 248 22.05 8.08 6.80
CA ASN A 248 22.13 8.01 8.26
C ASN A 248 21.13 8.95 8.90
N LYS A 249 20.49 8.48 9.98
CA LYS A 249 19.61 9.28 10.83
C LYS A 249 20.15 9.27 12.25
N GLN A 250 20.10 10.41 12.89
CA GLN A 250 20.50 10.60 14.27
C GLN A 250 19.41 11.36 15.00
N ALA A 251 19.03 10.89 16.18
CA ALA A 251 18.03 11.57 16.97
C ALA A 251 18.39 11.59 18.44
N VAL A 252 17.95 12.64 19.13
CA VAL A 252 17.86 12.71 20.58
C VAL A 252 16.42 13.04 20.96
N PHE A 253 15.94 12.46 22.05
CA PHE A 253 14.57 12.67 22.49
C PHE A 253 14.45 12.65 23.99
N PHE A 254 13.43 13.31 24.50
CA PHE A 254 13.09 13.33 25.92
C PHE A 254 11.59 13.15 26.12
N GLU A 255 11.23 12.67 27.29
CA GLU A 255 9.87 12.65 27.80
C GLU A 255 9.87 12.93 29.30
N ALA A 256 8.92 13.72 29.75
CA ALA A 256 8.65 13.97 31.16
C ALA A 256 7.16 13.78 31.42
N ASN A 257 6.83 12.88 32.34
CA ASN A 257 5.47 12.60 32.77
C ASN A 257 5.32 12.91 34.25
N LYS A 258 4.29 13.66 34.62
CA LYS A 258 4.01 14.05 36.01
C LYS A 258 2.54 13.89 36.32
N ASN A 259 2.25 13.13 37.39
CA ASN A 259 0.92 13.00 37.97
C ASN A 259 0.72 14.03 39.07
N PHE A 260 -0.36 14.78 38.99
CA PHE A 260 -0.77 15.78 39.97
C PHE A 260 -2.00 15.26 40.75
N GLY A 261 -1.73 14.45 41.77
CA GLY A 261 -2.73 13.66 42.46
C GLY A 261 -3.33 12.61 41.55
N ASP A 262 -4.60 12.23 41.79
CA ASP A 262 -5.32 11.23 41.02
C ASP A 262 -6.08 11.85 39.82
N ALA A 263 -6.09 13.17 39.74
CA ALA A 263 -6.94 13.88 38.80
C ALA A 263 -6.26 14.27 37.49
N LEU A 264 -4.96 14.61 37.51
CA LEU A 264 -4.30 15.23 36.35
C LEU A 264 -2.96 14.56 36.04
N ASP A 265 -2.82 14.02 34.84
CA ASP A 265 -1.55 13.54 34.28
C ASP A 265 -1.13 14.47 33.14
N LEU A 266 0.10 14.92 33.17
CA LEU A 266 0.71 15.76 32.12
C LEU A 266 1.93 15.06 31.55
N ILE A 267 2.06 15.08 30.21
CA ILE A 267 3.21 14.55 29.49
C ILE A 267 3.73 15.62 28.56
N LEU A 268 5.02 15.89 28.66
CA LEU A 268 5.77 16.72 27.73
C LEU A 268 6.87 15.87 27.09
N SER A 269 6.94 15.84 25.78
CA SER A 269 7.99 15.14 25.04
C SER A 269 8.50 15.97 23.87
N GLY A 270 9.68 15.64 23.39
CA GLY A 270 10.26 16.26 22.21
C GLY A 270 11.33 15.38 21.62
N ARG A 271 11.46 15.43 20.30
CA ARG A 271 12.46 14.71 19.51
C ARG A 271 13.14 15.68 18.56
N TYR A 272 14.44 15.74 18.62
CA TYR A 272 15.26 16.36 17.58
C TYR A 272 15.87 15.27 16.72
N GLU A 273 15.63 15.31 15.42
CA GLU A 273 16.17 14.35 14.46
C GLU A 273 16.93 15.08 13.35
N ARG A 274 18.07 14.52 12.97
CA ARG A 274 18.87 14.94 11.82
C ARG A 274 18.95 13.79 10.84
N LEU A 275 18.60 14.08 9.59
CA LEU A 275 18.69 13.18 8.44
C LEU A 275 19.45 13.88 7.33
N ASP A 276 20.66 13.42 7.02
CA ASP A 276 21.55 14.07 6.05
C ASP A 276 21.71 15.58 6.36
N ASN A 277 21.16 16.45 5.50
CA ASN A 277 21.19 17.90 5.65
C ASN A 277 19.90 18.50 6.24
N GLU A 278 18.88 17.67 6.45
CA GLU A 278 17.59 18.09 7.02
C GLU A 278 17.56 17.82 8.52
N SER A 279 16.82 18.63 9.25
CA SER A 279 16.57 18.40 10.68
C SER A 279 15.18 18.86 11.08
N SER A 280 14.62 18.18 12.08
CA SER A 280 13.34 18.55 12.68
C SER A 280 13.41 18.54 14.19
N PHE A 281 12.60 19.36 14.83
CA PHE A 281 12.29 19.28 16.25
C PHE A 281 10.79 19.16 16.44
N ASP A 282 10.37 18.02 17.00
CA ASP A 282 8.97 17.64 17.12
C ASP A 282 8.56 17.58 18.60
N PRO A 283 8.04 18.69 19.17
CA PRO A 283 7.48 18.72 20.51
C PRO A 283 6.08 18.12 20.54
N LYS A 284 5.71 17.52 21.68
CA LYS A 284 4.37 17.07 21.99
C LYS A 284 4.01 17.33 23.44
N PHE A 285 2.82 17.86 23.63
CA PHE A 285 2.18 18.00 24.94
C PHE A 285 0.91 17.14 24.97
N SER A 286 0.70 16.45 26.09
CA SER A 286 -0.52 15.66 26.31
C SER A 286 -0.99 15.80 27.73
N PHE A 287 -2.31 15.73 27.92
CA PHE A 287 -2.92 15.72 29.23
C PHE A 287 -4.01 14.66 29.35
N LYS A 288 -4.25 14.18 30.56
CA LYS A 288 -5.38 13.36 30.96
C LYS A 288 -5.93 13.92 32.26
N TYR A 289 -7.20 14.28 32.27
CA TYR A 289 -7.88 14.88 33.41
C TYR A 289 -9.11 14.07 33.81
N SER A 290 -9.04 13.45 34.99
CA SER A 290 -10.15 12.71 35.62
C SER A 290 -11.01 13.72 36.41
N ALA A 291 -12.03 14.28 35.74
CA ALA A 291 -12.92 15.26 36.36
C ALA A 291 -13.83 14.63 37.44
N SER A 292 -14.13 13.35 37.30
CA SER A 292 -14.82 12.51 38.28
C SER A 292 -14.55 11.03 37.99
N GLU A 293 -15.09 10.13 38.80
CA GLU A 293 -15.05 8.68 38.53
C GLU A 293 -15.76 8.30 37.23
N GLN A 294 -16.64 9.15 36.73
CA GLN A 294 -17.43 8.92 35.52
C GLN A 294 -16.86 9.62 34.29
N PHE A 295 -16.15 10.74 34.44
CA PHE A 295 -15.67 11.57 33.34
C PHE A 295 -14.17 11.74 33.34
N LEU A 296 -13.56 11.37 32.22
CA LEU A 296 -12.14 11.60 31.93
C LEU A 296 -12.01 12.36 30.62
N PHE A 297 -11.26 13.45 30.64
CA PHE A 297 -10.88 14.23 29.45
C PHE A 297 -9.43 13.95 29.10
N ARG A 298 -9.12 13.94 27.82
CA ARG A 298 -7.77 13.77 27.31
C ARG A 298 -7.53 14.63 26.08
N GLY A 299 -6.29 15.00 25.87
CA GLY A 299 -5.92 15.73 24.67
C GLY A 299 -4.42 15.73 24.44
N SER A 300 -4.06 15.97 23.20
CA SER A 300 -2.67 16.19 22.83
C SER A 300 -2.54 17.15 21.66
N ILE A 301 -1.44 17.87 21.63
CA ILE A 301 -0.98 18.67 20.52
C ILE A 301 0.50 18.37 20.31
N GLY A 302 0.92 18.24 19.06
CA GLY A 302 2.33 18.03 18.73
C GLY A 302 2.57 18.06 17.24
N THR A 303 3.84 18.11 16.88
CA THR A 303 4.29 18.03 15.49
C THR A 303 4.87 16.65 15.19
N SER A 304 4.98 16.31 13.91
CA SER A 304 5.71 15.15 13.44
C SER A 304 6.33 15.41 12.07
N PHE A 305 7.31 14.59 11.73
CA PHE A 305 8.15 14.73 10.57
C PHE A 305 8.28 13.37 9.86
N THR A 306 8.22 13.37 8.53
CA THR A 306 8.42 12.17 7.72
C THR A 306 9.38 12.46 6.56
N ALA A 307 10.53 11.82 6.59
CA ALA A 307 11.51 11.93 5.51
C ALA A 307 11.05 11.20 4.24
N PRO A 308 11.39 11.72 3.04
CA PRO A 308 11.21 10.97 1.80
C PRO A 308 11.93 9.63 1.89
N SER A 309 11.33 8.57 1.34
CA SER A 309 12.05 7.31 1.20
C SER A 309 13.17 7.42 0.18
N MET A 310 14.23 6.62 0.32
CA MET A 310 15.31 6.59 -0.67
C MET A 310 14.79 6.21 -2.07
N ALA A 311 13.78 5.34 -2.15
CA ALA A 311 13.15 4.98 -3.42
C ALA A 311 12.42 6.18 -4.05
N GLN A 312 11.68 7.00 -3.28
CA GLN A 312 11.03 8.21 -3.80
C GLN A 312 12.02 9.24 -4.32
N LYS A 313 13.23 9.31 -3.75
CA LYS A 313 14.26 10.25 -4.21
C LYS A 313 15.04 9.74 -5.42
N PHE A 314 15.37 8.45 -5.49
CA PHE A 314 16.42 7.96 -6.38
C PHE A 314 15.96 6.86 -7.36
N SER A 315 14.80 6.21 -7.14
CA SER A 315 14.32 5.15 -8.03
C SER A 315 13.36 5.70 -9.08
N SER A 316 13.58 5.31 -10.34
CA SER A 316 12.64 5.57 -11.41
C SER A 316 12.25 4.25 -12.07
N GLU A 317 10.96 4.09 -12.37
CA GLU A 317 10.43 2.88 -13.02
C GLU A 317 9.36 3.23 -14.04
N ILE A 318 9.15 2.36 -15.02
CA ILE A 318 8.09 2.49 -16.00
C ILE A 318 7.03 1.44 -15.69
N ARG A 319 5.84 1.89 -15.38
CA ARG A 319 4.64 1.08 -15.17
C ARG A 319 3.73 1.18 -16.38
N LEU A 320 2.77 0.28 -16.45
CA LEU A 320 1.69 0.37 -17.43
C LEU A 320 0.41 0.77 -16.74
N GLY A 321 -0.38 1.58 -17.41
CA GLY A 321 -1.67 2.01 -16.88
C GLY A 321 -2.62 2.49 -17.98
N SER A 322 -3.91 2.38 -17.70
CA SER A 322 -4.94 2.98 -18.53
C SER A 322 -5.16 4.43 -18.11
N VAL A 323 -5.17 5.32 -19.08
CA VAL A 323 -5.51 6.73 -18.89
C VAL A 323 -6.54 7.14 -19.95
N ARG A 324 -7.33 8.16 -19.65
CA ARG A 324 -8.24 8.76 -20.63
C ARG A 324 -7.52 9.87 -21.36
N ASP A 325 -7.48 9.75 -22.67
CA ASP A 325 -7.01 10.79 -23.57
C ASP A 325 -8.21 11.50 -24.25
N ILE A 326 -7.95 12.43 -25.14
CA ILE A 326 -8.96 13.32 -25.78
C ILE A 326 -10.11 12.51 -26.39
N ASN A 327 -9.83 11.41 -27.10
CA ASN A 327 -10.82 10.65 -27.85
C ASN A 327 -10.92 9.18 -27.46
N ASP A 328 -10.02 8.66 -26.63
CA ASP A 328 -9.94 7.24 -26.28
C ASP A 328 -9.41 7.03 -24.84
N SER A 329 -9.23 5.77 -24.46
CA SER A 329 -8.67 5.40 -23.17
C SER A 329 -7.55 4.40 -23.39
N PRO A 330 -6.39 4.86 -23.88
CA PRO A 330 -5.28 3.97 -24.17
C PRO A 330 -4.63 3.41 -22.90
N PHE A 331 -4.03 2.24 -23.07
CA PHE A 331 -3.13 1.67 -22.09
C PHE A 331 -1.70 2.07 -22.49
N VAL A 332 -1.01 2.81 -21.62
CA VAL A 332 0.26 3.47 -21.95
C VAL A 332 1.35 3.23 -20.92
N ARG A 333 2.58 3.58 -21.27
CA ARG A 333 3.70 3.59 -20.34
C ARG A 333 3.63 4.82 -19.43
N LEU A 334 3.66 4.59 -18.12
CA LEU A 334 3.69 5.61 -17.08
C LEU A 334 5.07 5.57 -16.42
N ALA A 335 5.93 6.53 -16.76
CA ALA A 335 7.21 6.69 -16.08
C ALA A 335 6.95 7.38 -14.73
N VAL A 336 7.39 6.78 -13.64
CA VAL A 336 7.39 7.38 -12.30
C VAL A 336 8.84 7.68 -11.93
N LEU A 337 9.19 8.96 -11.92
CA LEU A 337 10.56 9.43 -11.71
C LEU A 337 10.80 9.71 -10.23
N GLY A 338 11.94 9.26 -9.71
CA GLY A 338 12.42 9.69 -8.41
C GLY A 338 12.77 11.18 -8.44
N ASN A 339 12.56 11.87 -7.31
CA ASN A 339 12.86 13.30 -7.18
C ASN A 339 13.85 13.55 -6.02
N PRO A 340 15.12 13.81 -6.31
CA PRO A 340 16.13 14.04 -5.27
C PRO A 340 15.89 15.32 -4.46
N ASN A 341 15.06 16.25 -4.97
CA ASN A 341 14.76 17.53 -4.34
C ASN A 341 13.59 17.46 -3.35
N LEU A 342 13.04 16.28 -3.09
CA LEU A 342 11.96 16.11 -2.12
C LEU A 342 12.41 16.57 -0.72
N LYS A 343 11.58 17.39 -0.11
CA LYS A 343 11.68 17.82 1.28
C LYS A 343 10.94 16.83 2.19
N PRO A 344 11.30 16.78 3.48
CA PRO A 344 10.49 16.09 4.46
C PRO A 344 9.08 16.67 4.56
N ALA A 345 8.10 15.79 4.73
CA ALA A 345 6.74 16.19 5.10
C ALA A 345 6.69 16.47 6.60
N THR A 346 5.97 17.50 7.00
CA THR A 346 5.70 17.83 8.40
C THR A 346 4.21 17.79 8.68
N SER A 347 3.83 17.60 9.94
CA SER A 347 2.44 17.72 10.34
C SER A 347 2.26 18.29 11.73
N GLU A 348 1.15 18.99 11.92
CA GLU A 348 0.61 19.36 13.22
C GLU A 348 -0.57 18.45 13.54
N ASN A 349 -0.57 17.87 14.75
CA ASN A 349 -1.56 16.89 15.17
C ASN A 349 -2.25 17.39 16.45
N ILE A 350 -3.58 17.41 16.44
CA ILE A 350 -4.41 17.77 17.60
C ILE A 350 -5.38 16.63 17.85
N THR A 351 -5.48 16.20 19.12
CA THR A 351 -6.53 15.29 19.56
C THR A 351 -7.20 15.81 20.82
N LEU A 352 -8.51 15.73 20.89
CA LEU A 352 -9.30 16.08 22.07
C LEU A 352 -10.38 15.03 22.25
N GLY A 353 -10.50 14.44 23.41
CA GLY A 353 -11.47 13.40 23.64
C GLY A 353 -11.92 13.30 25.08
N PHE A 354 -12.98 12.54 25.27
CA PHE A 354 -13.47 12.20 26.59
C PHE A 354 -13.93 10.76 26.69
N ILE A 355 -13.87 10.21 27.89
CA ILE A 355 -14.41 8.92 28.25
C ILE A 355 -15.49 9.16 29.30
N TRP A 356 -16.69 8.66 29.02
CA TRP A 356 -17.82 8.72 29.93
C TRP A 356 -18.27 7.31 30.34
N LYS A 357 -18.14 7.00 31.61
CA LYS A 357 -18.72 5.80 32.22
C LYS A 357 -20.20 6.07 32.51
N ILE A 358 -21.06 5.77 31.51
CA ILE A 358 -22.51 6.05 31.59
C ILE A 358 -23.12 5.30 32.76
N ILE A 359 -22.80 4.02 32.90
CA ILE A 359 -23.10 3.13 34.01
C ILE A 359 -21.90 2.20 34.23
N LYS A 360 -21.92 1.40 35.29
CA LYS A 360 -20.84 0.48 35.68
C LYS A 360 -20.33 -0.37 34.50
N ASP A 361 -21.25 -0.82 33.64
CA ASP A 361 -20.98 -1.79 32.58
C ASP A 361 -20.90 -1.15 31.17
N VAL A 362 -21.03 0.20 31.05
CA VAL A 362 -21.05 0.92 29.75
C VAL A 362 -20.12 2.10 29.75
N ASN A 363 -19.16 2.12 28.81
CA ASN A 363 -18.28 3.23 28.57
C ASN A 363 -18.50 3.79 27.17
N LEU A 364 -18.56 5.12 27.05
CA LEU A 364 -18.53 5.87 25.79
C LEU A 364 -17.21 6.63 25.70
N THR A 365 -16.52 6.48 24.59
CA THR A 365 -15.33 7.26 24.23
C THR A 365 -15.64 8.06 22.98
N ILE A 366 -15.31 9.36 22.96
CA ILE A 366 -15.37 10.18 21.75
C ILE A 366 -14.05 10.96 21.67
N ASP A 367 -13.42 10.89 20.52
CA ASP A 367 -12.18 11.61 20.21
C ASP A 367 -12.36 12.39 18.90
N TYR A 368 -12.16 13.69 18.95
CA TYR A 368 -11.93 14.52 17.79
C TYR A 368 -10.43 14.54 17.48
N TRP A 369 -10.07 14.44 16.23
CA TRP A 369 -8.70 14.53 15.77
C TRP A 369 -8.59 15.41 14.52
N ALA A 370 -7.48 16.14 14.42
CA ALA A 370 -7.14 16.96 13.27
C ALA A 370 -5.65 16.85 12.97
N ILE A 371 -5.31 16.77 11.69
CA ILE A 371 -3.95 16.67 11.19
C ILE A 371 -3.80 17.66 10.04
N ASN A 372 -2.86 18.58 10.15
CA ASN A 372 -2.47 19.50 9.10
C ASN A 372 -1.11 19.08 8.57
N TYR A 373 -1.03 18.64 7.32
CA TYR A 373 0.22 18.33 6.66
C TYR A 373 0.72 19.51 5.84
N GLU A 374 2.03 19.70 5.86
CA GLU A 374 2.77 20.55 4.93
C GLU A 374 3.80 19.68 4.20
N ASP A 375 4.04 19.99 2.93
CA ASP A 375 4.99 19.27 2.08
C ASP A 375 4.74 17.75 2.01
N ARG A 376 3.50 17.30 2.04
CA ARG A 376 3.14 15.86 1.93
C ARG A 376 3.69 15.27 0.64
N ILE A 377 4.39 14.13 0.74
CA ILE A 377 5.05 13.52 -0.41
C ILE A 377 4.04 12.66 -1.17
N GLU A 378 3.77 13.04 -2.41
CA GLU A 378 2.85 12.37 -3.31
C GLU A 378 3.49 12.09 -4.68
N ALA A 379 2.93 11.12 -5.40
CA ALA A 379 3.25 10.91 -6.81
C ALA A 379 2.26 11.66 -7.69
N GLU A 380 2.74 12.36 -8.70
CA GLU A 380 1.86 12.96 -9.71
C GLU A 380 0.94 11.91 -10.32
N ASN A 381 -0.30 12.27 -10.54
CA ASN A 381 -1.26 11.41 -11.20
C ASN A 381 -1.26 11.72 -12.72
N ALA A 382 -0.95 10.72 -13.53
CA ALA A 382 -0.89 10.87 -14.99
C ALA A 382 -2.21 11.39 -15.60
N GLN A 383 -3.36 11.03 -15.03
CA GLN A 383 -4.65 11.53 -15.49
C GLN A 383 -4.83 13.01 -15.18
N VAL A 384 -4.38 13.46 -14.02
CA VAL A 384 -4.40 14.87 -13.63
C VAL A 384 -3.55 15.70 -14.61
N LEU A 385 -2.33 15.23 -14.92
CA LEU A 385 -1.46 15.91 -15.91
C LEU A 385 -2.09 15.98 -17.30
N LEU A 386 -2.69 14.88 -17.77
CA LEU A 386 -3.40 14.85 -19.06
C LEU A 386 -4.61 15.79 -19.10
N ASN A 387 -5.37 15.86 -18.01
CA ASN A 387 -6.53 16.75 -17.91
C ASN A 387 -6.10 18.23 -17.90
N ALA A 388 -4.99 18.54 -17.23
CA ALA A 388 -4.47 19.91 -17.15
C ALA A 388 -3.91 20.39 -18.51
N ASN A 389 -3.07 19.58 -19.15
CA ASN A 389 -2.52 19.90 -20.47
C ASN A 389 -2.13 18.61 -21.24
N PRO A 390 -2.96 18.14 -22.19
CA PRO A 390 -2.71 16.91 -22.93
C PRO A 390 -1.51 16.99 -23.90
N TYR A 391 -0.86 18.14 -24.02
CA TYR A 391 0.33 18.39 -24.85
C TYR A 391 1.53 18.88 -24.04
N ALA A 392 1.53 18.71 -22.70
CA ALA A 392 2.66 19.07 -21.85
C ALA A 392 3.93 18.29 -22.23
N ALA A 393 5.11 18.81 -21.86
CA ALA A 393 6.40 18.17 -22.11
C ALA A 393 6.54 16.78 -21.47
N SER A 394 5.81 16.51 -20.37
CA SER A 394 5.71 15.22 -19.70
C SER A 394 4.90 14.17 -20.47
N ILE A 395 4.22 14.56 -21.55
CA ILE A 395 3.32 13.71 -22.35
C ILE A 395 3.98 13.41 -23.69
N THR A 396 4.18 12.13 -23.97
CA THR A 396 4.77 11.69 -25.23
C THR A 396 3.71 11.13 -26.16
N ARG A 397 3.65 11.67 -27.38
CA ARG A 397 2.78 11.21 -28.47
C ARG A 397 3.61 10.73 -29.65
N ASN A 398 3.07 9.77 -30.40
CA ASN A 398 3.69 9.35 -31.66
C ASN A 398 3.41 10.35 -32.81
N GLN A 399 3.93 10.07 -34.00
CA GLN A 399 3.74 10.90 -35.19
C GLN A 399 2.29 11.06 -35.66
N PHE A 400 1.38 10.22 -35.16
CA PHE A 400 -0.07 10.26 -35.45
C PHE A 400 -0.86 11.00 -34.37
N GLY A 401 -0.19 11.55 -33.34
CA GLY A 401 -0.81 12.23 -32.22
C GLY A 401 -1.35 11.29 -31.12
N GLU A 402 -1.17 9.96 -31.25
CA GLU A 402 -1.62 8.99 -30.26
C GLU A 402 -0.72 9.04 -29.01
N LEU A 403 -1.34 8.96 -27.83
CA LEU A 403 -0.64 8.94 -26.55
C LEU A 403 0.13 7.62 -26.37
N ILE A 404 1.44 7.69 -26.09
CA ILE A 404 2.30 6.52 -25.89
C ILE A 404 2.92 6.44 -24.50
N ALA A 405 3.17 7.58 -23.85
CA ALA A 405 3.72 7.62 -22.50
C ALA A 405 3.36 8.92 -21.76
N VAL A 406 3.32 8.84 -20.44
CA VAL A 406 3.24 9.98 -19.53
C VAL A 406 4.36 9.85 -18.50
N SER A 407 5.13 10.92 -18.30
CA SER A 407 6.15 10.99 -17.24
C SER A 407 5.57 11.74 -16.05
N THR A 408 5.61 11.12 -14.89
CA THR A 408 5.20 11.66 -13.60
C THR A 408 6.41 11.66 -12.66
N SER A 409 6.39 12.47 -11.63
CA SER A 409 7.42 12.49 -10.59
C SER A 409 6.81 12.52 -9.20
N TYR A 410 7.61 12.27 -8.17
CA TYR A 410 7.23 12.58 -6.81
C TYR A 410 7.37 14.08 -6.56
N PHE A 411 6.47 14.64 -5.75
CA PHE A 411 6.47 16.06 -5.39
C PHE A 411 6.01 16.26 -3.93
N ASN A 412 6.28 17.44 -3.39
CA ASN A 412 5.74 17.86 -2.11
C ASN A 412 4.44 18.64 -2.35
N GLU A 413 3.32 18.11 -1.87
CA GLU A 413 2.01 18.77 -1.90
C GLU A 413 1.95 19.83 -0.80
N GLU A 414 1.65 21.08 -1.13
CA GLU A 414 1.79 22.22 -0.22
C GLU A 414 1.04 22.03 1.10
N LYS A 415 -0.21 21.62 1.04
CA LYS A 415 -1.05 21.49 2.23
C LYS A 415 -2.10 20.40 2.08
N THR A 416 -2.29 19.62 3.15
CA THR A 416 -3.40 18.68 3.27
C THR A 416 -3.99 18.80 4.69
N GLU A 417 -5.29 19.03 4.80
CA GLU A 417 -5.99 19.13 6.08
C GLU A 417 -6.94 17.96 6.25
N ILE A 418 -6.84 17.27 7.38
CA ILE A 418 -7.65 16.09 7.67
C ILE A 418 -8.24 16.23 9.06
N ASN A 419 -9.54 16.00 9.20
CA ASN A 419 -10.14 15.90 10.52
C ASN A 419 -11.31 14.91 10.57
N GLY A 420 -11.60 14.45 11.77
CA GLY A 420 -12.65 13.48 11.98
C GLY A 420 -12.95 13.24 13.45
N ILE A 421 -13.87 12.31 13.65
CA ILE A 421 -14.32 11.89 14.98
C ILE A 421 -14.30 10.36 15.04
N ASP A 422 -13.68 9.84 16.10
CA ASP A 422 -13.79 8.45 16.50
C ASP A 422 -14.75 8.33 17.69
N ALA A 423 -15.66 7.37 17.63
CA ALA A 423 -16.57 7.07 18.73
C ALA A 423 -16.54 5.57 19.04
N GLU A 424 -16.48 5.24 20.31
CA GLU A 424 -16.50 3.86 20.78
C GLU A 424 -17.46 3.70 21.98
N ILE A 425 -18.34 2.71 21.88
CA ILE A 425 -19.19 2.28 23.00
C ILE A 425 -18.79 0.85 23.35
N ASN A 426 -18.45 0.62 24.61
CA ASN A 426 -18.15 -0.70 25.14
C ASN A 426 -19.16 -1.04 26.25
N PHE A 427 -19.75 -2.22 26.15
CA PHE A 427 -20.61 -2.84 27.15
C PHE A 427 -20.02 -4.19 27.53
N PHE A 428 -19.77 -4.40 28.82
CA PHE A 428 -19.33 -5.69 29.35
C PHE A 428 -20.16 -6.05 30.59
N LYS A 429 -20.75 -7.24 30.59
CA LYS A 429 -21.59 -7.69 31.69
C LYS A 429 -21.42 -9.17 31.96
N VAL A 430 -21.08 -9.49 33.19
CA VAL A 430 -21.09 -10.84 33.75
C VAL A 430 -22.49 -11.17 34.25
N THR A 431 -23.04 -12.29 33.81
CA THR A 431 -24.37 -12.78 34.23
C THR A 431 -24.34 -14.27 34.54
N GLN A 432 -25.40 -14.79 35.15
CA GLN A 432 -25.57 -16.25 35.33
C GLN A 432 -25.71 -17.02 33.99
N TYR A 433 -26.01 -16.32 32.89
CA TYR A 433 -26.14 -16.89 31.54
C TYR A 433 -24.87 -16.73 30.72
N GLY A 434 -23.77 -16.33 31.35
CA GLY A 434 -22.49 -16.08 30.73
C GLY A 434 -22.13 -14.60 30.64
N ASP A 435 -20.97 -14.33 30.03
CA ASP A 435 -20.39 -13.01 29.92
C ASP A 435 -20.68 -12.43 28.53
N PHE A 436 -21.22 -11.24 28.51
CA PHE A 436 -21.51 -10.49 27.29
C PHE A 436 -20.52 -9.35 27.14
N ASN A 437 -19.90 -9.29 25.97
CA ASN A 437 -19.05 -8.16 25.56
C ASN A 437 -19.59 -7.62 24.24
N TYR A 438 -19.96 -6.34 24.21
CA TYR A 438 -20.41 -5.66 23.00
C TYR A 438 -19.66 -4.36 22.81
N SER A 439 -19.10 -4.19 21.62
CA SER A 439 -18.35 -2.99 21.23
C SER A 439 -18.87 -2.45 19.91
N ILE A 440 -19.05 -1.14 19.85
CA ILE A 440 -19.31 -0.39 18.61
C ILE A 440 -18.18 0.60 18.43
N LYS A 441 -17.53 0.57 17.29
CA LYS A 441 -16.48 1.52 16.91
C LYS A 441 -16.86 2.19 15.61
N ALA A 442 -16.84 3.51 15.59
CA ALA A 442 -17.17 4.32 14.43
C ALA A 442 -16.06 5.34 14.18
N THR A 443 -15.65 5.49 12.93
CA THR A 443 -14.78 6.55 12.46
C THR A 443 -15.53 7.36 11.40
N GLN A 444 -15.65 8.65 11.64
CA GLN A 444 -16.24 9.59 10.69
C GLN A 444 -15.20 10.63 10.26
N PHE A 445 -14.87 10.63 8.98
CA PHE A 445 -14.14 11.74 8.37
C PHE A 445 -15.08 12.93 8.17
N SER A 446 -14.71 14.09 8.68
CA SER A 446 -15.42 15.34 8.43
C SER A 446 -14.86 16.02 7.19
N GLU A 447 -13.54 16.10 7.09
CA GLU A 447 -12.82 16.73 5.99
C GLU A 447 -11.54 15.95 5.66
N PHE A 448 -11.21 15.96 4.38
CA PHE A 448 -9.92 15.63 3.81
C PHE A 448 -9.69 16.58 2.65
N LEU A 449 -9.06 17.69 2.93
CA LEU A 449 -8.85 18.79 1.98
C LEU A 449 -7.48 18.63 1.33
N THR A 450 -7.44 18.59 0.00
CA THR A 450 -6.21 18.62 -0.79
C THR A 450 -6.30 19.73 -1.82
N PRO A 451 -5.17 20.32 -2.24
CA PRO A 451 -5.17 21.29 -3.31
C PRO A 451 -5.55 20.64 -4.66
N GLU A 452 -6.21 21.39 -5.50
CA GLU A 452 -6.49 21.05 -6.89
C GLU A 452 -6.31 22.28 -7.75
N ASP A 453 -5.48 22.16 -8.77
CA ASP A 453 -5.26 23.26 -9.69
C ASP A 453 -6.46 23.42 -10.63
N SER A 454 -7.03 24.63 -10.67
CA SER A 454 -8.12 24.97 -11.57
C SER A 454 -7.74 26.17 -12.44
N GLU A 455 -7.98 26.07 -13.76
CA GLU A 455 -7.94 27.24 -14.62
C GLU A 455 -9.15 28.12 -14.34
N VAL A 456 -8.92 29.34 -13.91
CA VAL A 456 -9.96 30.33 -13.72
C VAL A 456 -9.89 31.36 -14.86
N GLY A 457 -10.72 31.17 -15.89
CA GLY A 457 -11.05 32.21 -16.87
C GLY A 457 -9.87 32.87 -17.59
N GLY A 458 -8.81 32.11 -17.94
CA GLY A 458 -7.66 32.65 -18.68
C GLY A 458 -6.68 33.51 -17.86
N GLN A 459 -6.82 33.56 -16.54
CA GLN A 459 -6.00 34.40 -15.66
C GLN A 459 -4.98 33.61 -14.80
N GLY A 460 -4.59 32.41 -15.22
CA GLY A 460 -3.59 31.59 -14.53
C GLY A 460 -4.22 30.47 -13.69
N VAL A 461 -3.38 29.53 -13.26
CA VAL A 461 -3.76 28.39 -12.41
C VAL A 461 -3.93 28.90 -10.99
N ARG A 462 -5.09 28.66 -10.39
CA ARG A 462 -5.36 28.88 -8.97
C ARG A 462 -5.58 27.56 -8.28
N SER A 463 -4.79 27.27 -7.26
CA SER A 463 -4.99 26.12 -6.41
C SER A 463 -6.19 26.36 -5.48
N ILE A 464 -7.14 25.44 -5.46
CA ILE A 464 -8.31 25.45 -4.59
C ILE A 464 -8.32 24.18 -3.74
N MET A 465 -8.70 24.31 -2.46
CA MET A 465 -8.82 23.16 -1.56
C MET A 465 -10.14 22.41 -1.82
N ILE A 466 -10.04 21.14 -2.15
CA ILE A 466 -11.19 20.27 -2.43
C ILE A 466 -11.34 19.23 -1.34
N ASN A 467 -12.55 19.13 -0.75
CA ASN A 467 -12.87 18.05 0.18
C ASN A 467 -13.06 16.72 -0.58
N ARG A 468 -12.25 15.71 -0.24
CA ARG A 468 -12.22 14.39 -0.87
C ARG A 468 -13.12 13.35 -0.19
N VAL A 469 -13.71 13.67 0.96
CA VAL A 469 -14.55 12.75 1.73
C VAL A 469 -15.85 12.42 0.99
N GLY A 470 -16.29 11.19 1.04
CA GLY A 470 -17.49 10.70 0.39
C GLY A 470 -17.40 10.59 -1.13
N LYS A 471 -16.20 10.44 -1.67
CA LYS A 471 -15.94 10.42 -3.13
C LYS A 471 -15.01 9.27 -3.53
N PHE A 472 -15.20 8.77 -4.76
CA PHE A 472 -14.21 7.99 -5.50
C PHE A 472 -13.23 8.95 -6.16
N ASN A 473 -12.06 9.10 -5.57
CA ASN A 473 -11.07 10.11 -5.93
C ASN A 473 -10.12 9.62 -7.04
N TYR A 474 -10.66 9.12 -8.14
CA TYR A 474 -9.87 8.57 -9.25
C TYR A 474 -8.91 9.58 -9.89
N ASP A 475 -9.38 10.82 -10.07
CA ASP A 475 -8.64 11.90 -10.72
C ASP A 475 -7.96 12.83 -9.67
N ALA A 476 -7.56 12.31 -8.52
CA ALA A 476 -6.91 13.05 -7.45
C ALA A 476 -5.70 12.28 -6.89
N HIS A 477 -4.85 12.98 -6.16
CA HIS A 477 -3.68 12.38 -5.48
C HIS A 477 -4.06 11.68 -4.16
N THR A 478 -5.27 11.10 -4.09
CA THR A 478 -5.76 10.37 -2.91
C THR A 478 -6.66 9.21 -3.32
N HIS A 479 -7.01 8.37 -2.35
CA HIS A 479 -7.88 7.22 -2.56
C HIS A 479 -9.35 7.55 -2.30
N SER A 480 -10.24 6.58 -2.55
CA SER A 480 -11.63 6.66 -2.12
C SER A 480 -11.72 6.78 -0.61
N LEU A 481 -12.51 7.74 -0.15
CA LEU A 481 -12.68 8.07 1.27
C LEU A 481 -14.16 8.01 1.66
N PRO A 482 -14.71 6.83 2.03
CA PRO A 482 -16.03 6.72 2.64
C PRO A 482 -16.11 7.60 3.89
N LYS A 483 -17.22 8.35 4.05
CA LYS A 483 -17.37 9.29 5.16
C LYS A 483 -17.47 8.60 6.51
N LEU A 484 -18.18 7.46 6.58
CA LEU A 484 -18.39 6.69 7.81
C LEU A 484 -17.98 5.24 7.62
N ARG A 485 -17.21 4.74 8.58
CA ARG A 485 -16.97 3.31 8.80
C ARG A 485 -17.38 2.93 10.20
N LEU A 486 -18.05 1.78 10.32
CA LEU A 486 -18.52 1.29 11.60
C LEU A 486 -18.20 -0.20 11.73
N ASN A 487 -17.70 -0.59 12.89
CA ASN A 487 -17.47 -1.97 13.26
C ASN A 487 -18.23 -2.25 14.57
N THR A 488 -18.96 -3.35 14.62
CA THR A 488 -19.55 -3.83 15.88
C THR A 488 -19.05 -5.22 16.17
N PHE A 489 -18.76 -5.48 17.41
CA PHE A 489 -18.34 -6.79 17.89
C PHE A 489 -19.21 -7.20 19.07
N LEU A 490 -19.83 -8.37 18.97
CA LEU A 490 -20.57 -9.01 20.05
C LEU A 490 -19.89 -10.33 20.36
N SER A 491 -19.53 -10.58 21.61
CA SER A 491 -19.18 -11.91 22.08
C SER A 491 -20.02 -12.32 23.27
N TRP A 492 -20.39 -13.59 23.31
CA TRP A 492 -21.03 -14.24 24.42
C TRP A 492 -20.22 -15.46 24.83
N THR A 493 -19.74 -15.44 26.07
CA THR A 493 -18.94 -16.52 26.65
C THR A 493 -19.78 -17.22 27.73
N ILE A 494 -19.97 -18.51 27.56
CA ILE A 494 -20.63 -19.36 28.55
C ILE A 494 -19.82 -20.64 28.79
N ASN A 495 -19.27 -20.78 29.97
CA ASN A 495 -18.32 -21.85 30.33
C ASN A 495 -17.15 -21.89 29.34
N ASP A 496 -17.01 -23.01 28.62
CA ASP A 496 -15.98 -23.30 27.63
C ASP A 496 -16.35 -22.89 26.19
N LEU A 497 -17.51 -22.27 25.99
CA LEU A 497 -18.03 -21.86 24.68
C LEU A 497 -17.98 -20.33 24.52
N VAL A 498 -17.42 -19.87 23.40
CA VAL A 498 -17.43 -18.46 22.98
C VAL A 498 -18.12 -18.33 21.63
N LEU A 499 -19.16 -17.53 21.55
CA LEU A 499 -19.81 -17.13 20.31
C LEU A 499 -19.43 -15.68 19.99
N GLY A 500 -19.05 -15.42 18.75
CA GLY A 500 -18.68 -14.09 18.28
C GLY A 500 -19.45 -13.68 17.03
N MET A 501 -19.86 -12.42 16.97
CA MET A 501 -20.41 -11.79 15.76
C MET A 501 -19.73 -10.46 15.54
N ASN A 502 -19.19 -10.26 14.35
CA ASN A 502 -18.62 -8.98 13.93
C ASN A 502 -19.43 -8.43 12.75
N THR A 503 -19.74 -7.15 12.79
CA THR A 503 -20.46 -6.48 11.70
C THR A 503 -19.65 -5.28 11.25
N ARG A 504 -19.37 -5.21 9.94
CA ARG A 504 -18.61 -4.13 9.31
C ARG A 504 -19.51 -3.37 8.35
N TYR A 505 -19.57 -2.06 8.53
CA TYR A 505 -20.32 -1.15 7.68
C TYR A 505 -19.38 -0.10 7.07
N ILE A 506 -19.53 0.12 5.76
CA ILE A 506 -18.87 1.17 5.01
C ILE A 506 -19.97 1.99 4.33
N GLU A 507 -20.00 3.30 4.59
CA GLU A 507 -20.93 4.21 3.94
C GLU A 507 -20.66 4.29 2.43
N GLY A 508 -21.71 4.45 1.65
CA GLY A 508 -21.60 4.66 0.20
C GLY A 508 -21.02 6.03 -0.13
N TYR A 509 -20.48 6.15 -1.33
CA TYR A 509 -19.82 7.38 -1.78
C TYR A 509 -20.06 7.65 -3.26
N SER A 510 -19.89 8.92 -3.66
CA SER A 510 -20.17 9.37 -5.02
C SER A 510 -19.04 9.02 -6.00
N ASN A 511 -19.43 8.68 -7.23
CA ASN A 511 -18.54 8.62 -8.38
C ASN A 511 -19.00 9.70 -9.38
N LYS A 512 -18.22 10.74 -9.57
CA LYS A 512 -18.56 11.86 -10.46
C LYS A 512 -18.31 11.56 -11.93
N ARG A 513 -17.87 10.35 -12.29
CA ARG A 513 -17.53 9.97 -13.66
C ARG A 513 -18.79 9.80 -14.49
N GLN A 514 -18.72 10.26 -15.74
CA GLN A 514 -19.81 10.07 -16.69
C GLN A 514 -19.95 8.58 -17.04
N ILE A 515 -21.13 8.03 -16.83
CA ILE A 515 -21.44 6.62 -17.08
C ILE A 515 -22.19 6.49 -18.40
N PRO A 516 -21.68 5.71 -19.37
CA PRO A 516 -22.39 5.46 -20.63
C PRO A 516 -23.64 4.61 -20.39
N THR A 517 -24.66 4.80 -21.24
CA THR A 517 -25.96 4.09 -21.16
C THR A 517 -25.79 2.56 -21.09
N SER A 518 -24.81 2.02 -21.81
CA SER A 518 -24.51 0.58 -21.80
C SER A 518 -24.08 0.08 -20.42
N ALA A 519 -23.36 0.88 -19.63
CA ALA A 519 -22.96 0.53 -18.27
C ALA A 519 -24.11 0.73 -17.28
N ILE A 520 -24.97 1.74 -17.48
CA ILE A 520 -26.18 1.92 -16.67
C ILE A 520 -27.08 0.69 -16.79
N ASN A 521 -27.23 0.12 -17.98
CA ASN A 521 -28.01 -1.10 -18.23
C ASN A 521 -27.42 -2.34 -17.54
N LEU A 522 -26.14 -2.31 -17.15
CA LEU A 522 -25.47 -3.36 -16.36
C LEU A 522 -25.53 -3.09 -14.84
N GLY A 523 -26.24 -2.05 -14.42
CA GLY A 523 -26.43 -1.71 -13.00
C GLY A 523 -25.41 -0.76 -12.39
N TYR A 524 -24.49 -0.18 -13.18
CA TYR A 524 -23.58 0.85 -12.69
C TYR A 524 -24.33 2.17 -12.44
N THR A 525 -23.93 2.88 -11.38
CA THR A 525 -24.49 4.18 -11.02
C THR A 525 -23.40 5.16 -10.62
N ASN A 526 -23.72 6.44 -10.54
CA ASN A 526 -22.81 7.49 -10.03
C ASN A 526 -22.64 7.44 -8.49
N TYR A 527 -23.07 6.36 -7.87
CA TYR A 527 -22.99 6.18 -6.44
C TYR A 527 -22.62 4.73 -6.12
N VAL A 528 -21.54 4.57 -5.37
CA VAL A 528 -21.12 3.28 -4.81
C VAL A 528 -21.95 3.03 -3.57
N LYS A 529 -22.77 1.98 -3.59
CA LYS A 529 -23.69 1.67 -2.49
C LYS A 529 -22.92 1.33 -1.20
N SER A 530 -23.55 1.57 -0.06
CA SER A 530 -23.01 1.15 1.22
C SER A 530 -22.82 -0.38 1.28
N PHE A 531 -21.83 -0.79 2.05
CA PHE A 531 -21.43 -2.18 2.18
C PHE A 531 -21.53 -2.60 3.63
N LEU A 532 -22.36 -3.62 3.90
CA LEU A 532 -22.60 -4.18 5.22
C LEU A 532 -22.35 -5.68 5.15
N VAL A 533 -21.43 -6.18 5.98
CA VAL A 533 -21.09 -7.60 6.08
C VAL A 533 -21.09 -8.05 7.54
N HIS A 534 -21.41 -9.32 7.73
CA HIS A 534 -21.46 -9.96 9.04
C HIS A 534 -20.53 -11.17 9.03
N ASP A 535 -19.71 -11.28 10.07
CA ASP A 535 -18.85 -12.41 10.33
C ASP A 535 -19.35 -13.13 11.58
N PHE A 536 -19.23 -14.43 11.62
CA PHE A 536 -19.62 -15.25 12.76
C PHE A 536 -18.47 -16.14 13.19
N SER A 537 -18.32 -16.36 14.49
CA SER A 537 -17.36 -17.31 15.04
C SER A 537 -17.94 -18.08 16.22
N ILE A 538 -17.53 -19.34 16.32
CA ILE A 538 -17.76 -20.19 17.47
C ILE A 538 -16.44 -20.84 17.86
N LYS A 539 -16.15 -20.84 19.16
CA LYS A 539 -14.92 -21.38 19.72
C LYS A 539 -15.25 -22.15 20.98
N ARG A 540 -14.67 -23.32 21.13
CA ARG A 540 -14.84 -24.17 22.31
C ARG A 540 -13.51 -24.70 22.81
N THR A 541 -13.26 -24.57 24.12
CA THR A 541 -12.09 -25.10 24.81
C THR A 541 -12.48 -26.38 25.52
N LEU A 542 -11.76 -27.48 25.26
CA LEU A 542 -11.95 -28.78 25.90
C LEU A 542 -10.73 -29.10 26.76
N GLN A 543 -10.96 -29.30 28.05
CA GLN A 543 -9.92 -29.72 28.99
C GLN A 543 -9.63 -31.21 28.84
N LEU A 544 -8.38 -31.58 28.69
CA LEU A 544 -7.89 -32.95 28.62
C LEU A 544 -6.98 -33.25 29.81
N SER A 545 -6.64 -34.52 30.01
CA SER A 545 -5.73 -34.93 31.09
C SER A 545 -4.28 -34.43 30.95
N LEU A 546 -3.86 -34.08 29.74
CA LEU A 546 -2.50 -33.61 29.38
C LEU A 546 -2.51 -32.26 28.64
N GLY A 547 -3.46 -31.38 28.92
CA GLY A 547 -3.53 -30.08 28.28
C GLY A 547 -4.95 -29.71 27.86
N GLU A 548 -5.08 -28.73 26.98
CA GLU A 548 -6.38 -28.30 26.47
C GLU A 548 -6.41 -28.24 24.94
N ILE A 549 -7.58 -28.57 24.36
CA ILE A 549 -7.84 -28.40 22.94
C ILE A 549 -8.82 -27.26 22.75
N GLU A 550 -8.46 -26.32 21.91
CA GLU A 550 -9.36 -25.28 21.42
C GLU A 550 -9.79 -25.56 19.98
N ILE A 551 -11.09 -25.63 19.75
CA ILE A 551 -11.69 -25.82 18.42
C ILE A 551 -12.46 -24.56 18.06
N GLY A 552 -12.12 -23.96 16.93
CA GLY A 552 -12.75 -22.75 16.41
C GLY A 552 -13.28 -22.91 14.98
N LEU A 553 -14.48 -22.41 14.72
CA LEU A 553 -15.06 -22.23 13.40
C LEU A 553 -15.33 -20.75 13.19
N GLY A 554 -14.77 -20.17 12.13
CA GLY A 554 -15.01 -18.80 11.70
C GLY A 554 -15.66 -18.75 10.32
N ILE A 555 -16.63 -17.88 10.13
CA ILE A 555 -17.27 -17.60 8.86
C ILE A 555 -17.23 -16.09 8.62
N ILE A 556 -16.39 -15.66 7.70
CA ILE A 556 -16.29 -14.26 7.29
C ILE A 556 -17.31 -14.03 6.16
N ASN A 557 -18.03 -12.91 6.22
CA ASN A 557 -19.07 -12.56 5.26
C ASN A 557 -20.11 -13.67 5.08
N ILE A 558 -20.81 -14.00 6.18
CA ILE A 558 -21.73 -15.16 6.25
C ILE A 558 -22.81 -15.17 5.15
N PHE A 559 -23.24 -14.00 4.69
CA PHE A 559 -24.26 -13.85 3.65
C PHE A 559 -23.69 -13.78 2.22
N ASP A 560 -22.38 -13.99 2.04
CA ASP A 560 -21.68 -13.90 0.74
C ASP A 560 -21.96 -12.59 -0.02
N LYS A 561 -21.99 -11.47 0.71
CA LYS A 561 -22.27 -10.16 0.16
C LYS A 561 -21.16 -9.77 -0.84
N LYS A 562 -21.54 -9.46 -2.08
CA LYS A 562 -20.60 -9.01 -3.10
C LYS A 562 -20.28 -7.52 -2.94
N ALA A 563 -19.06 -7.14 -3.31
CA ALA A 563 -18.64 -5.74 -3.34
C ALA A 563 -19.55 -4.92 -4.27
N PRO A 564 -19.85 -3.64 -3.93
CA PRO A 564 -20.66 -2.78 -4.77
C PRO A 564 -19.98 -2.50 -6.11
N LEU A 565 -20.76 -2.43 -7.19
CA LEU A 565 -20.26 -2.09 -8.52
C LEU A 565 -19.76 -0.64 -8.55
N LEU A 566 -18.61 -0.45 -9.17
CA LEU A 566 -18.01 0.86 -9.44
C LEU A 566 -17.63 0.93 -10.92
N PHE A 567 -18.21 1.89 -11.65
CA PHE A 567 -17.84 2.13 -13.04
C PHE A 567 -16.45 2.73 -13.13
N ASP A 568 -15.65 2.22 -14.06
CA ASP A 568 -14.31 2.69 -14.38
C ASP A 568 -13.29 2.49 -13.22
N ALA A 569 -13.55 1.50 -12.38
CA ALA A 569 -12.53 1.02 -11.44
C ALA A 569 -11.37 0.39 -12.23
N PRO A 570 -10.12 0.67 -11.86
CA PRO A 570 -8.98 -0.05 -12.42
C PRO A 570 -9.14 -1.55 -12.15
N ASP A 571 -8.81 -2.39 -13.09
CA ASP A 571 -8.68 -3.85 -12.99
C ASP A 571 -9.98 -4.63 -12.70
N PHE A 572 -10.89 -4.14 -11.86
CA PHE A 572 -12.11 -4.83 -11.43
C PHE A 572 -13.33 -3.91 -11.50
N SER A 573 -14.52 -4.51 -11.46
CA SER A 573 -15.78 -3.76 -11.46
C SER A 573 -16.18 -3.21 -10.09
N PHE A 574 -15.25 -3.09 -9.15
CA PHE A 574 -15.45 -2.57 -7.79
C PHE A 574 -14.19 -1.88 -7.27
N ASP A 575 -14.29 -1.14 -6.18
CA ASP A 575 -13.18 -0.43 -5.57
C ASP A 575 -12.35 -1.37 -4.66
N THR A 576 -11.21 -1.84 -5.16
CA THR A 576 -10.30 -2.76 -4.45
C THR A 576 -9.58 -2.11 -3.26
N LYS A 577 -9.59 -0.78 -3.14
CA LYS A 577 -9.00 -0.05 -2.00
C LYS A 577 -9.94 0.00 -0.78
N VAL A 578 -11.22 -0.27 -0.99
CA VAL A 578 -12.27 -0.12 0.03
C VAL A 578 -12.97 -1.44 0.34
N HIS A 579 -13.15 -2.31 -0.65
CA HIS A 579 -13.96 -3.53 -0.54
C HIS A 579 -13.16 -4.81 -0.78
N ASP A 580 -13.50 -5.86 -0.02
CA ASP A 580 -12.92 -7.20 -0.14
C ASP A 580 -13.69 -8.02 -1.21
N PRO A 581 -13.01 -8.54 -2.23
CA PRO A 581 -13.64 -9.33 -3.30
C PRO A 581 -13.89 -10.79 -2.94
N ARG A 582 -13.28 -11.32 -1.89
CA ARG A 582 -13.21 -12.77 -1.63
C ARG A 582 -14.57 -13.43 -1.35
N GLY A 583 -15.58 -12.64 -0.97
CA GLY A 583 -16.88 -13.18 -0.60
C GLY A 583 -16.85 -13.91 0.75
N ARG A 584 -17.59 -15.01 0.87
CA ARG A 584 -17.64 -15.81 2.09
C ARG A 584 -16.41 -16.71 2.22
N LEU A 585 -15.75 -16.63 3.40
CA LEU A 585 -14.65 -17.51 3.77
C LEU A 585 -15.02 -18.31 5.02
N VAL A 586 -14.64 -19.57 5.04
CA VAL A 586 -14.82 -20.46 6.19
C VAL A 586 -13.45 -20.95 6.63
N ASN A 587 -13.14 -20.80 7.91
CA ASN A 587 -11.92 -21.29 8.52
C ASN A 587 -12.22 -22.19 9.72
N LEU A 588 -11.45 -23.25 9.86
CA LEU A 588 -11.44 -24.13 11.03
C LEU A 588 -10.08 -23.99 11.71
N THR A 589 -10.09 -23.78 13.01
CA THR A 589 -8.88 -23.72 13.84
C THR A 589 -8.89 -24.85 14.85
N LEU A 590 -7.73 -25.47 15.05
CA LEU A 590 -7.49 -26.45 16.09
C LEU A 590 -6.17 -26.09 16.77
N GLU A 591 -6.21 -25.80 18.05
CA GLU A 591 -5.03 -25.47 18.86
C GLU A 591 -4.94 -26.42 20.04
N TYR A 592 -3.74 -26.94 20.30
CA TYR A 592 -3.48 -27.80 21.44
C TYR A 592 -2.41 -27.18 22.32
N ASN A 593 -2.75 -26.93 23.57
CA ASN A 593 -1.87 -26.39 24.60
C ASN A 593 -1.57 -27.48 25.64
N LEU A 594 -0.28 -27.75 25.87
CA LEU A 594 0.24 -28.71 26.83
C LEU A 594 0.30 -28.14 28.24
#